data_9c38d159c9cede3177310b12d0bf545b
#
_entry.id   9c38d159c9cede3177310b12d0bf545b
#
_cell.length_a   1.000
_cell.length_b   1.000
_cell.length_c   1.000
_cell.angle_alpha   90.00
_cell.angle_beta   90.00
_cell.angle_gamma   90.00
#
_symmetry.space_group_name_H-M   'P 1'
#
loop_
_entity.id
_entity.type
_entity.pdbx_description
1 polymer ?
#
loop_
_entity_poly.entity_id
_entity_poly.type
_entity_poly.pdbx_seq_one_letter_code
_entity_poly.pdbx_strand_id
1 'polypeptide(L)'
;MKIGIPKEIHDGEKRVATTPDVAKQLIKLGFEVLVESGAGEGSHFSDTAYADAGVKVVEGAKNIWEVSDIIFKVRPPEFNSSLNSEEVDLLHEKQVIITFLWPAQNPDLLKKLAEKKVTALSMDSVPRISRAQKMDALSSMANIAGYRAVVEAAQHFGRFFTGQITAAGKIPPAKVMVIGAGVAGLAAIGAAKSMGAIVRAFDTRPEVKEQVESMDAEFLELDFEEEGAGTGGYAKVMSKEFIEAEMALFAEQAKEVDIIITTALIPGKPAPELIKEEMVISMKDGSVIVDLAAEQGGNCKLSEAGIVKKAHGVSIIGYTDLPSRLAAQSSQLYGTNLRHLITDMCKAKDGNITVDMEDEVVRGATVVKDGEVTWPPPAPKLSAAPPKPVEKPKDVKPAELTEEKPSWLGPLITFIVGGLALLGLGSVAPASFMAHFTVFVLSCFVGYMVIWNVKAALHTPLMSVTNAISSIIVIGAILQISSGERMIVWISGFAVMITAINIVGGFAVTRRMLEMFRR
;
A
#
# COMPACT_ATOMS: atom_id res chain seq x y z
N MET A 1 -18.85 -0.71 -27.76
CA MET A 1 -17.91 -1.85 -27.90
C MET A 1 -18.23 -2.94 -26.89
N LYS A 2 -17.87 -4.17 -27.19
CA LYS A 2 -18.07 -5.34 -26.30
C LYS A 2 -16.78 -5.70 -25.60
N ILE A 3 -16.81 -5.77 -24.29
CA ILE A 3 -15.68 -6.22 -23.45
C ILE A 3 -15.90 -7.70 -23.11
N GLY A 4 -15.00 -8.57 -23.56
CA GLY A 4 -15.00 -9.99 -23.26
C GLY A 4 -14.01 -10.36 -22.17
N ILE A 5 -14.45 -11.17 -21.24
CA ILE A 5 -13.67 -11.65 -20.11
C ILE A 5 -13.59 -13.18 -20.20
N PRO A 6 -12.55 -13.74 -20.86
CA PRO A 6 -12.35 -15.18 -20.93
C PRO A 6 -11.95 -15.74 -19.56
N LYS A 7 -12.13 -17.04 -19.39
CA LYS A 7 -11.61 -17.81 -18.27
C LYS A 7 -10.08 -17.88 -18.37
N GLU A 8 -9.40 -17.64 -17.24
CA GLU A 8 -7.94 -17.84 -17.18
C GLU A 8 -7.58 -19.32 -17.23
N ILE A 9 -6.55 -19.64 -18.01
CA ILE A 9 -6.13 -21.01 -18.29
C ILE A 9 -4.78 -21.36 -17.64
N HIS A 10 -4.05 -20.36 -17.14
CA HIS A 10 -2.77 -20.57 -16.47
C HIS A 10 -2.95 -21.44 -15.22
N ASP A 11 -2.06 -22.40 -15.02
CA ASP A 11 -2.14 -23.32 -13.88
C ASP A 11 -2.05 -22.55 -12.54
N GLY A 12 -2.99 -22.83 -11.63
CA GLY A 12 -3.09 -22.14 -10.35
C GLY A 12 -3.72 -20.74 -10.40
N GLU A 13 -4.03 -20.16 -11.58
CA GLU A 13 -4.68 -18.85 -11.67
C GLU A 13 -6.18 -18.96 -11.37
N LYS A 14 -6.61 -18.24 -10.34
CA LYS A 14 -8.01 -18.22 -9.87
C LYS A 14 -8.67 -16.87 -10.04
N ARG A 15 -7.89 -15.84 -10.39
CA ARG A 15 -8.42 -14.49 -10.61
C ARG A 15 -9.24 -14.46 -11.90
N VAL A 16 -10.15 -13.50 -11.95
CA VAL A 16 -10.86 -13.10 -13.18
C VAL A 16 -10.62 -11.60 -13.40
N ALA A 17 -10.48 -11.20 -14.66
CA ALA A 17 -10.10 -9.82 -14.99
C ALA A 17 -11.14 -8.76 -14.56
N THR A 18 -12.39 -9.15 -14.35
CA THR A 18 -13.44 -8.22 -13.93
C THR A 18 -14.45 -8.93 -13.03
N THR A 19 -14.85 -8.28 -11.94
CA THR A 19 -15.89 -8.79 -11.04
C THR A 19 -17.28 -8.27 -11.44
N PRO A 20 -18.40 -8.87 -10.96
CA PRO A 20 -19.74 -8.35 -11.23
C PRO A 20 -19.91 -6.87 -10.89
N ASP A 21 -19.33 -6.41 -9.78
CA ASP A 21 -19.45 -5.00 -9.36
C ASP A 21 -18.66 -4.04 -10.24
N VAL A 22 -17.50 -4.44 -10.74
CA VAL A 22 -16.73 -3.65 -11.71
C VAL A 22 -17.44 -3.65 -13.07
N ALA A 23 -18.00 -4.78 -13.49
CA ALA A 23 -18.76 -4.89 -14.73
C ALA A 23 -19.95 -3.93 -14.77
N LYS A 24 -20.71 -3.78 -13.66
CA LYS A 24 -21.78 -2.76 -13.53
C LYS A 24 -21.27 -1.34 -13.83
N GLN A 25 -20.02 -1.05 -13.44
CA GLN A 25 -19.43 0.27 -13.69
C GLN A 25 -18.98 0.44 -15.15
N LEU A 26 -18.50 -0.62 -15.80
CA LEU A 26 -18.18 -0.63 -17.23
C LEU A 26 -19.46 -0.48 -18.08
N ILE A 27 -20.56 -1.13 -17.70
CA ILE A 27 -21.86 -0.96 -18.35
C ILE A 27 -22.35 0.49 -18.26
N LYS A 28 -22.14 1.16 -17.11
CA LYS A 28 -22.45 2.60 -16.97
C LYS A 28 -21.62 3.51 -17.87
N LEU A 29 -20.46 3.04 -18.35
CA LEU A 29 -19.65 3.75 -19.33
C LEU A 29 -20.10 3.49 -20.78
N GLY A 30 -21.16 2.71 -20.99
CA GLY A 30 -21.74 2.41 -22.29
C GLY A 30 -21.24 1.11 -22.94
N PHE A 31 -20.42 0.31 -22.25
CA PHE A 31 -19.93 -0.95 -22.78
C PHE A 31 -20.96 -2.08 -22.60
N GLU A 32 -21.02 -2.99 -23.54
CA GLU A 32 -21.60 -4.33 -23.36
C GLU A 32 -20.50 -5.24 -22.76
N VAL A 33 -20.78 -5.86 -21.61
CA VAL A 33 -19.81 -6.72 -20.94
C VAL A 33 -20.24 -8.17 -21.06
N LEU A 34 -19.31 -9.01 -21.50
CA LEU A 34 -19.49 -10.44 -21.68
C LEU A 34 -18.47 -11.18 -20.79
N VAL A 35 -18.87 -12.30 -20.23
CA VAL A 35 -18.00 -13.18 -19.44
C VAL A 35 -18.13 -14.62 -19.96
N GLU A 36 -17.02 -15.33 -20.06
CA GLU A 36 -17.06 -16.77 -20.32
C GLU A 36 -17.65 -17.50 -19.14
N SER A 37 -18.55 -18.46 -19.40
CA SER A 37 -19.17 -19.28 -18.35
C SER A 37 -18.11 -19.94 -17.47
N GLY A 38 -18.27 -19.82 -16.15
CA GLY A 38 -17.32 -20.33 -15.16
C GLY A 38 -16.02 -19.55 -15.01
N ALA A 39 -15.83 -18.41 -15.69
CA ALA A 39 -14.61 -17.61 -15.57
C ALA A 39 -14.41 -17.04 -14.14
N GLY A 40 -15.48 -16.73 -13.43
CA GLY A 40 -15.43 -16.19 -12.07
C GLY A 40 -15.39 -17.22 -10.95
N GLU A 41 -15.56 -18.51 -11.22
CA GLU A 41 -15.70 -19.57 -10.19
C GLU A 41 -14.49 -19.63 -9.24
N GLY A 42 -13.26 -19.50 -9.76
CA GLY A 42 -12.05 -19.50 -8.96
C GLY A 42 -11.96 -18.34 -7.97
N SER A 43 -12.70 -17.26 -8.24
CA SER A 43 -12.81 -16.05 -7.41
C SER A 43 -14.15 -15.98 -6.64
N HIS A 44 -14.93 -17.06 -6.61
CA HIS A 44 -16.26 -17.15 -5.97
C HIS A 44 -17.32 -16.21 -6.57
N PHE A 45 -17.19 -15.87 -7.86
CA PHE A 45 -18.22 -15.13 -8.61
C PHE A 45 -18.93 -16.09 -9.58
N SER A 46 -20.19 -16.40 -9.29
CA SER A 46 -21.00 -17.29 -10.14
C SER A 46 -21.49 -16.59 -11.41
N ASP A 47 -21.81 -17.36 -12.44
CA ASP A 47 -22.42 -16.86 -13.66
C ASP A 47 -23.75 -16.12 -13.36
N THR A 48 -24.53 -16.58 -12.38
CA THR A 48 -25.71 -15.88 -11.91
C THR A 48 -25.39 -14.47 -11.39
N ALA A 49 -24.30 -14.32 -10.59
CA ALA A 49 -23.90 -13.01 -10.08
C ALA A 49 -23.50 -12.04 -11.21
N TYR A 50 -22.90 -12.56 -12.28
CA TYR A 50 -22.62 -11.76 -13.48
C TYR A 50 -23.90 -11.39 -14.23
N ALA A 51 -24.83 -12.32 -14.42
CA ALA A 51 -26.12 -12.07 -15.06
C ALA A 51 -26.93 -11.02 -14.29
N ASP A 52 -26.98 -11.10 -12.96
CA ASP A 52 -27.63 -10.10 -12.08
C ASP A 52 -26.97 -8.73 -12.15
N ALA A 53 -25.69 -8.67 -12.52
CA ALA A 53 -24.96 -7.45 -12.77
C ALA A 53 -25.22 -6.85 -14.15
N GLY A 54 -25.98 -7.52 -15.02
CA GLY A 54 -26.25 -7.12 -16.39
C GLY A 54 -25.19 -7.57 -17.40
N VAL A 55 -24.32 -8.51 -17.02
CA VAL A 55 -23.29 -9.11 -17.88
C VAL A 55 -23.87 -10.28 -18.65
N LYS A 56 -23.53 -10.41 -19.92
CA LYS A 56 -23.93 -11.54 -20.74
C LYS A 56 -22.94 -12.70 -20.55
N VAL A 57 -23.44 -13.83 -20.05
CA VAL A 57 -22.65 -15.06 -19.95
C VAL A 57 -22.58 -15.74 -21.32
N VAL A 58 -21.39 -16.11 -21.75
CA VAL A 58 -21.11 -16.73 -23.07
C VAL A 58 -20.50 -18.11 -22.85
N GLU A 59 -21.09 -19.12 -23.47
CA GLU A 59 -20.59 -20.48 -23.44
C GLU A 59 -19.43 -20.68 -24.41
N GLY A 60 -18.33 -21.25 -23.90
CA GLY A 60 -17.17 -21.68 -24.68
C GLY A 60 -16.15 -20.60 -24.96
N ALA A 61 -14.90 -20.95 -24.69
CA ALA A 61 -13.75 -20.06 -24.81
C ALA A 61 -13.65 -19.37 -26.18
N LYS A 62 -13.77 -20.13 -27.29
CA LYS A 62 -13.66 -19.55 -28.64
C LYS A 62 -14.69 -18.45 -28.91
N ASN A 63 -15.93 -18.62 -28.42
CA ASN A 63 -17.01 -17.69 -28.71
C ASN A 63 -16.76 -16.31 -28.06
N ILE A 64 -16.22 -16.27 -26.83
CA ILE A 64 -15.97 -15.00 -26.14
C ILE A 64 -14.91 -14.16 -26.88
N TRP A 65 -13.87 -14.82 -27.43
CA TRP A 65 -12.84 -14.13 -28.21
C TRP A 65 -13.36 -13.59 -29.53
N GLU A 66 -14.22 -14.36 -30.22
CA GLU A 66 -14.76 -14.01 -31.53
C GLU A 66 -15.74 -12.83 -31.51
N VAL A 67 -16.59 -12.74 -30.44
CA VAL A 67 -17.64 -11.72 -30.40
C VAL A 67 -17.24 -10.41 -29.71
N SER A 68 -16.04 -10.34 -29.14
CA SER A 68 -15.60 -9.21 -28.33
C SER A 68 -14.73 -8.24 -29.12
N ASP A 69 -14.89 -6.94 -28.87
CA ASP A 69 -14.03 -5.89 -29.41
C ASP A 69 -12.79 -5.67 -28.54
N ILE A 70 -12.95 -5.87 -27.22
CA ILE A 70 -11.91 -5.70 -26.20
C ILE A 70 -11.86 -6.96 -25.35
N ILE A 71 -10.67 -7.53 -25.17
CA ILE A 71 -10.43 -8.68 -24.29
C ILE A 71 -9.73 -8.19 -23.02
N PHE A 72 -10.28 -8.53 -21.85
CA PHE A 72 -9.66 -8.36 -20.55
C PHE A 72 -9.17 -9.70 -20.02
N LYS A 73 -7.88 -9.80 -19.75
CA LYS A 73 -7.25 -10.96 -19.10
C LYS A 73 -6.39 -10.51 -17.93
N VAL A 74 -6.04 -11.44 -17.07
CA VAL A 74 -5.05 -11.27 -16.02
C VAL A 74 -3.68 -11.70 -16.51
N ARG A 75 -3.57 -12.93 -17.03
CA ARG A 75 -2.31 -13.49 -17.55
C ARG A 75 -2.15 -13.20 -19.05
N PRO A 76 -0.90 -13.19 -19.56
CA PRO A 76 -0.67 -13.13 -21.01
C PRO A 76 -1.43 -14.24 -21.75
N PRO A 77 -1.74 -14.07 -23.04
CA PRO A 77 -2.21 -15.19 -23.86
C PRO A 77 -1.22 -16.36 -23.86
N GLU A 78 -1.73 -17.56 -23.62
CA GLU A 78 -0.96 -18.79 -23.52
C GLU A 78 -1.54 -19.88 -24.45
N PHE A 79 -0.89 -21.06 -24.46
CA PHE A 79 -1.42 -22.23 -25.17
C PHE A 79 -2.63 -22.80 -24.42
N ASN A 80 -3.79 -22.78 -25.05
CA ASN A 80 -5.01 -23.34 -24.50
C ASN A 80 -5.12 -24.84 -24.86
N SER A 81 -4.86 -25.70 -23.89
CA SER A 81 -4.89 -27.14 -24.06
C SER A 81 -6.28 -27.69 -24.41
N SER A 82 -7.36 -27.05 -23.95
CA SER A 82 -8.73 -27.47 -24.24
C SER A 82 -9.14 -27.19 -25.69
N LEU A 83 -8.57 -26.16 -26.31
CA LEU A 83 -8.77 -25.79 -27.71
C LEU A 83 -7.66 -26.31 -28.64
N ASN A 84 -6.57 -26.81 -28.06
CA ASN A 84 -5.36 -27.21 -28.78
C ASN A 84 -4.83 -26.09 -29.70
N SER A 85 -4.85 -24.84 -29.20
CA SER A 85 -4.42 -23.66 -29.96
C SER A 85 -3.86 -22.59 -29.02
N GLU A 86 -3.01 -21.71 -29.56
CA GLU A 86 -2.57 -20.51 -28.85
C GLU A 86 -3.75 -19.52 -28.70
N GLU A 87 -3.92 -18.90 -27.52
CA GLU A 87 -4.95 -17.86 -27.34
C GLU A 87 -4.74 -16.66 -28.28
N VAL A 88 -3.49 -16.37 -28.66
CA VAL A 88 -3.19 -15.33 -29.67
C VAL A 88 -3.87 -15.63 -31.00
N ASP A 89 -4.06 -16.91 -31.37
CA ASP A 89 -4.71 -17.30 -32.62
C ASP A 89 -6.23 -17.03 -32.61
N LEU A 90 -6.83 -16.86 -31.44
CA LEU A 90 -8.23 -16.52 -31.30
C LEU A 90 -8.51 -15.01 -31.50
N LEU A 91 -7.44 -14.20 -31.48
CA LEU A 91 -7.55 -12.76 -31.73
C LEU A 91 -7.79 -12.46 -33.22
N HIS A 92 -8.58 -11.42 -33.49
CA HIS A 92 -8.85 -10.93 -34.83
C HIS A 92 -8.35 -9.48 -35.03
N GLU A 93 -8.18 -9.09 -36.29
CA GLU A 93 -7.70 -7.75 -36.65
C GLU A 93 -8.54 -6.64 -35.97
N LYS A 94 -7.87 -5.58 -35.48
CA LYS A 94 -8.43 -4.41 -34.76
C LYS A 94 -8.98 -4.69 -33.36
N GLN A 95 -8.93 -5.92 -32.89
CA GLN A 95 -9.32 -6.21 -31.51
C GLN A 95 -8.31 -5.61 -30.52
N VAL A 96 -8.79 -5.23 -29.35
CA VAL A 96 -7.96 -4.70 -28.27
C VAL A 96 -7.80 -5.77 -27.19
N ILE A 97 -6.58 -5.97 -26.71
CA ILE A 97 -6.32 -6.82 -25.54
C ILE A 97 -5.65 -6.03 -24.44
N ILE A 98 -6.15 -6.15 -23.21
CA ILE A 98 -5.60 -5.47 -22.03
C ILE A 98 -5.36 -6.51 -20.94
N THR A 99 -4.09 -6.70 -20.59
CA THR A 99 -3.65 -7.76 -19.67
C THR A 99 -2.25 -7.45 -19.15
N PHE A 100 -1.71 -8.24 -18.22
CA PHE A 100 -0.27 -8.30 -17.99
C PHE A 100 0.39 -9.00 -19.19
N LEU A 101 1.40 -8.40 -19.79
CA LEU A 101 2.10 -8.95 -20.95
C LEU A 101 3.59 -9.18 -20.71
N TRP A 102 4.18 -8.48 -19.74
CA TRP A 102 5.61 -8.55 -19.43
C TRP A 102 6.48 -8.40 -20.69
N PRO A 103 6.39 -7.25 -21.39
CA PRO A 103 6.93 -7.08 -22.75
C PRO A 103 8.44 -7.31 -22.84
N ALA A 104 9.20 -7.02 -21.77
CA ALA A 104 10.63 -7.28 -21.74
C ALA A 104 10.98 -8.77 -21.75
N GLN A 105 10.15 -9.61 -21.12
CA GLN A 105 10.33 -11.06 -21.04
C GLN A 105 9.69 -11.82 -22.20
N ASN A 106 8.68 -11.22 -22.87
CA ASN A 106 7.87 -11.86 -23.89
C ASN A 106 7.95 -11.18 -25.27
N PRO A 107 9.15 -10.91 -25.84
CA PRO A 107 9.26 -10.21 -27.11
C PRO A 107 8.63 -10.97 -28.29
N ASP A 108 8.61 -12.30 -28.25
CA ASP A 108 8.00 -13.11 -29.31
C ASP A 108 6.47 -13.08 -29.25
N LEU A 109 5.87 -12.98 -28.06
CA LEU A 109 4.44 -12.74 -27.92
C LEU A 109 4.03 -11.39 -28.55
N LEU A 110 4.84 -10.33 -28.33
CA LEU A 110 4.56 -9.02 -28.93
C LEU A 110 4.59 -9.08 -30.48
N LYS A 111 5.52 -9.84 -31.06
CA LYS A 111 5.56 -10.05 -32.53
C LYS A 111 4.30 -10.75 -33.03
N LYS A 112 3.89 -11.85 -32.36
CA LYS A 112 2.66 -12.59 -32.70
C LYS A 112 1.43 -11.66 -32.62
N LEU A 113 1.33 -10.81 -31.58
CA LEU A 113 0.25 -9.83 -31.45
C LEU A 113 0.26 -8.77 -32.56
N ALA A 114 1.46 -8.32 -32.96
CA ALA A 114 1.61 -7.40 -34.09
C ALA A 114 1.19 -8.02 -35.43
N GLU A 115 1.55 -9.26 -35.68
CA GLU A 115 1.14 -10.03 -36.88
C GLU A 115 -0.40 -10.16 -36.98
N LYS A 116 -1.10 -10.27 -35.83
CA LYS A 116 -2.57 -10.28 -35.77
C LYS A 116 -3.19 -8.88 -35.96
N LYS A 117 -2.38 -7.81 -36.02
CA LYS A 117 -2.82 -6.41 -36.15
C LYS A 117 -3.81 -6.00 -35.04
N VAL A 118 -3.60 -6.47 -33.85
CA VAL A 118 -4.35 -6.09 -32.65
C VAL A 118 -3.71 -4.89 -31.99
N THR A 119 -4.46 -4.24 -31.10
CA THR A 119 -3.90 -3.27 -30.15
C THR A 119 -3.74 -3.94 -28.80
N ALA A 120 -2.52 -3.95 -28.26
CA ALA A 120 -2.23 -4.58 -26.98
C ALA A 120 -1.75 -3.55 -25.96
N LEU A 121 -2.45 -3.50 -24.82
CA LEU A 121 -2.07 -2.67 -23.68
C LEU A 121 -1.62 -3.57 -22.52
N SER A 122 -0.46 -3.26 -21.97
CA SER A 122 0.16 -4.00 -20.87
C SER A 122 -0.05 -3.28 -19.53
N MET A 123 -0.75 -3.92 -18.59
CA MET A 123 -1.01 -3.35 -17.28
C MET A 123 0.26 -3.21 -16.43
N ASP A 124 1.29 -3.99 -16.70
CA ASP A 124 2.61 -3.88 -16.08
C ASP A 124 3.49 -2.78 -16.68
N SER A 125 3.08 -2.20 -17.82
CA SER A 125 3.77 -1.09 -18.48
C SER A 125 3.14 0.28 -18.23
N VAL A 126 2.11 0.35 -17.40
CA VAL A 126 1.50 1.62 -16.98
C VAL A 126 2.56 2.49 -16.27
N PRO A 127 2.79 3.74 -16.73
CA PRO A 127 3.86 4.58 -16.18
C PRO A 127 3.57 4.98 -14.72
N ARG A 128 4.62 5.04 -13.89
CA ARG A 128 4.51 5.40 -12.48
C ARG A 128 4.48 6.91 -12.27
N ILE A 129 3.39 7.54 -12.69
CA ILE A 129 3.09 8.96 -12.49
C ILE A 129 1.81 9.14 -11.66
N SER A 130 1.66 10.27 -11.00
CA SER A 130 0.53 10.52 -10.06
C SER A 130 -0.85 10.27 -10.68
N ARG A 131 -1.05 10.64 -11.95
CA ARG A 131 -2.32 10.43 -12.67
C ARG A 131 -2.62 8.94 -12.89
N ALA A 132 -1.60 8.12 -13.08
CA ALA A 132 -1.73 6.69 -13.38
C ALA A 132 -1.80 5.80 -12.13
N GLN A 133 -1.58 6.35 -10.93
CA GLN A 133 -1.56 5.58 -9.68
C GLN A 133 -2.81 4.70 -9.49
N LYS A 134 -3.99 5.20 -9.87
CA LYS A 134 -5.25 4.44 -9.82
C LYS A 134 -5.30 3.23 -10.78
N MET A 135 -4.39 3.17 -11.75
CA MET A 135 -4.27 2.12 -12.77
C MET A 135 -3.10 1.16 -12.50
N ASP A 136 -2.29 1.42 -11.46
CA ASP A 136 -1.12 0.61 -11.11
C ASP A 136 -1.53 -0.75 -10.55
N ALA A 137 -1.72 -1.70 -11.47
CA ALA A 137 -2.08 -3.07 -11.14
C ALA A 137 -0.93 -3.83 -10.46
N LEU A 138 0.33 -3.47 -10.74
CA LEU A 138 1.49 -4.08 -10.07
C LEU A 138 1.48 -3.76 -8.58
N SER A 139 1.25 -2.50 -8.20
CA SER A 139 1.14 -2.11 -6.80
C SER A 139 -0.06 -2.75 -6.12
N SER A 140 -1.22 -2.86 -6.81
CA SER A 140 -2.40 -3.54 -6.28
C SER A 140 -2.10 -5.02 -5.97
N MET A 141 -1.45 -5.72 -6.88
CA MET A 141 -1.10 -7.14 -6.70
C MET A 141 0.03 -7.33 -5.68
N ALA A 142 1.01 -6.43 -5.64
CA ALA A 142 2.09 -6.46 -4.65
C ALA A 142 1.54 -6.30 -3.22
N ASN A 143 0.57 -5.41 -3.00
CA ASN A 143 -0.08 -5.25 -1.69
C ASN A 143 -0.73 -6.57 -1.23
N ILE A 144 -1.50 -7.21 -2.12
CA ILE A 144 -2.13 -8.49 -1.83
C ILE A 144 -1.10 -9.59 -1.56
N ALA A 145 -0.02 -9.65 -2.36
CA ALA A 145 1.05 -10.63 -2.19
C ALA A 145 1.70 -10.48 -0.81
N GLY A 146 2.00 -9.25 -0.38
CA GLY A 146 2.56 -8.98 0.95
C GLY A 146 1.65 -9.40 2.09
N TYR A 147 0.36 -9.07 2.02
CA TYR A 147 -0.63 -9.54 2.98
C TYR A 147 -0.71 -11.07 3.00
N ARG A 148 -0.85 -11.69 1.81
CA ARG A 148 -0.99 -13.15 1.70
C ARG A 148 0.26 -13.90 2.17
N ALA A 149 1.44 -13.35 1.99
CA ALA A 149 2.69 -13.91 2.50
C ALA A 149 2.65 -14.12 4.01
N VAL A 150 2.10 -13.18 4.77
CA VAL A 150 1.94 -13.31 6.23
C VAL A 150 0.95 -14.41 6.59
N VAL A 151 -0.15 -14.53 5.84
CA VAL A 151 -1.15 -15.59 6.04
C VAL A 151 -0.55 -16.97 5.77
N GLU A 152 0.23 -17.11 4.68
CA GLU A 152 0.94 -18.37 4.37
C GLU A 152 2.01 -18.68 5.44
N ALA A 153 2.75 -17.66 5.89
CA ALA A 153 3.69 -17.84 7.00
C ALA A 153 2.98 -18.36 8.25
N ALA A 154 1.84 -17.77 8.61
CA ALA A 154 1.07 -18.18 9.78
C ALA A 154 0.57 -19.62 9.70
N GLN A 155 0.18 -20.08 8.51
CA GLN A 155 -0.29 -21.46 8.29
C GLN A 155 0.84 -22.48 8.49
N HIS A 156 2.09 -22.12 8.19
CA HIS A 156 3.23 -23.05 8.25
C HIS A 156 4.06 -22.89 9.53
N PHE A 157 3.86 -21.82 10.30
CA PHE A 157 4.69 -21.50 11.46
C PHE A 157 4.43 -22.40 12.69
N GLY A 158 3.18 -22.85 12.87
CA GLY A 158 2.82 -23.76 13.97
C GLY A 158 2.88 -23.16 15.38
N ARG A 159 3.11 -21.83 15.52
CA ARG A 159 3.14 -21.08 16.78
C ARG A 159 2.29 -19.80 16.67
N PHE A 160 2.01 -19.15 17.80
CA PHE A 160 1.25 -17.90 17.80
C PHE A 160 2.06 -16.74 17.21
N PHE A 161 1.40 -15.86 16.49
CA PHE A 161 1.97 -14.56 16.11
C PHE A 161 1.96 -13.58 17.27
N THR A 162 0.84 -13.50 17.98
CA THR A 162 0.71 -12.62 19.14
C THR A 162 1.21 -13.27 20.42
N GLY A 163 1.64 -12.45 21.38
CA GLY A 163 1.90 -12.93 22.74
C GLY A 163 0.62 -13.47 23.39
N GLN A 164 0.72 -14.56 24.13
CA GLN A 164 -0.41 -15.19 24.80
C GLN A 164 -0.12 -15.45 26.28
N ILE A 165 -1.17 -15.36 27.10
CA ILE A 165 -1.16 -15.80 28.50
C ILE A 165 -2.14 -16.96 28.59
N THR A 166 -1.63 -18.15 28.93
CA THR A 166 -2.41 -19.37 29.00
C THR A 166 -2.35 -19.96 30.42
N ALA A 167 -3.18 -20.94 30.70
CA ALA A 167 -3.07 -21.69 31.96
C ALA A 167 -1.70 -22.38 32.13
N ALA A 168 -1.00 -22.68 31.02
CA ALA A 168 0.33 -23.30 31.03
C ALA A 168 1.49 -22.28 31.09
N GLY A 169 1.19 -20.96 31.08
CA GLY A 169 2.19 -19.92 31.19
C GLY A 169 2.13 -18.88 30.06
N LYS A 170 3.15 -18.04 29.97
CA LYS A 170 3.30 -16.95 29.00
C LYS A 170 4.01 -17.47 27.74
N ILE A 171 3.49 -17.08 26.58
CA ILE A 171 4.10 -17.34 25.27
C ILE A 171 4.46 -15.99 24.66
N PRO A 172 5.71 -15.74 24.29
CA PRO A 172 6.11 -14.49 23.65
C PRO A 172 5.55 -14.40 22.24
N PRO A 173 5.38 -13.18 21.69
CA PRO A 173 4.99 -12.98 20.30
C PRO A 173 6.09 -13.43 19.34
N ALA A 174 5.70 -13.83 18.13
CA ALA A 174 6.63 -14.14 17.06
C ALA A 174 7.41 -12.90 16.62
N LYS A 175 8.66 -13.09 16.22
CA LYS A 175 9.51 -12.06 15.61
C LYS A 175 9.51 -12.24 14.10
N VAL A 176 9.07 -11.22 13.36
CA VAL A 176 8.99 -11.23 11.89
C VAL A 176 9.96 -10.21 11.35
N MET A 177 10.81 -10.62 10.42
CA MET A 177 11.67 -9.73 9.65
C MET A 177 11.12 -9.59 8.23
N VAL A 178 10.98 -8.36 7.75
CA VAL A 178 10.59 -8.05 6.37
C VAL A 178 11.76 -7.39 5.66
N ILE A 179 12.24 -7.99 4.57
CA ILE A 179 13.32 -7.46 3.73
C ILE A 179 12.71 -6.85 2.48
N GLY A 180 12.84 -5.54 2.36
CA GLY A 180 12.20 -4.69 1.37
C GLY A 180 10.90 -4.08 1.91
N ALA A 181 10.87 -2.74 2.07
CA ALA A 181 9.72 -1.97 2.55
C ALA A 181 9.01 -1.22 1.40
N GLY A 182 8.91 -1.87 0.23
CA GLY A 182 8.04 -1.44 -0.86
C GLY A 182 6.58 -1.77 -0.56
N VAL A 183 5.70 -1.69 -1.58
CA VAL A 183 4.25 -1.92 -1.40
C VAL A 183 3.96 -3.29 -0.76
N ALA A 184 4.62 -4.37 -1.23
CA ALA A 184 4.45 -5.71 -0.67
C ALA A 184 4.98 -5.79 0.76
N GLY A 185 6.17 -5.22 1.03
CA GLY A 185 6.78 -5.23 2.36
C GLY A 185 5.95 -4.46 3.38
N LEU A 186 5.47 -3.26 3.05
CA LEU A 186 4.60 -2.49 3.93
C LEU A 186 3.28 -3.23 4.22
N ALA A 187 2.69 -3.89 3.21
CA ALA A 187 1.50 -4.72 3.43
C ALA A 187 1.79 -5.91 4.36
N ALA A 188 2.95 -6.56 4.22
CA ALA A 188 3.37 -7.64 5.11
C ALA A 188 3.62 -7.12 6.55
N ILE A 189 4.29 -5.97 6.70
CA ILE A 189 4.50 -5.31 8.01
C ILE A 189 3.15 -5.07 8.70
N GLY A 190 2.20 -4.42 8.01
CA GLY A 190 0.89 -4.12 8.56
C GLY A 190 0.10 -5.37 8.95
N ALA A 191 0.12 -6.41 8.11
CA ALA A 191 -0.54 -7.67 8.41
C ALA A 191 0.08 -8.39 9.62
N ALA A 192 1.41 -8.52 9.67
CA ALA A 192 2.12 -9.15 10.78
C ALA A 192 1.92 -8.39 12.11
N LYS A 193 1.96 -7.05 12.08
CA LYS A 193 1.65 -6.20 13.25
C LYS A 193 0.21 -6.40 13.71
N SER A 194 -0.75 -6.44 12.80
CA SER A 194 -2.17 -6.68 13.11
C SER A 194 -2.40 -8.04 13.76
N MET A 195 -1.57 -9.04 13.42
CA MET A 195 -1.57 -10.35 14.08
C MET A 195 -0.82 -10.37 15.42
N GLY A 196 -0.24 -9.25 15.83
CA GLY A 196 0.42 -9.09 17.14
C GLY A 196 1.88 -9.52 17.20
N ALA A 197 2.56 -9.69 16.06
CA ALA A 197 3.98 -9.99 15.99
C ALA A 197 4.86 -8.76 16.33
N ILE A 198 6.08 -9.02 16.76
CA ILE A 198 7.16 -8.02 16.77
C ILE A 198 7.75 -7.99 15.37
N VAL A 199 7.64 -6.85 14.69
CA VAL A 199 8.06 -6.72 13.29
C VAL A 199 9.29 -5.83 13.20
N ARG A 200 10.31 -6.33 12.50
CA ARG A 200 11.51 -5.60 12.07
C ARG A 200 11.51 -5.52 10.56
N ALA A 201 11.96 -4.42 10.00
CA ALA A 201 12.04 -4.26 8.55
C ALA A 201 13.37 -3.63 8.14
N PHE A 202 13.83 -4.00 6.96
CA PHE A 202 15.00 -3.42 6.32
C PHE A 202 14.67 -2.99 4.89
N ASP A 203 15.19 -1.84 4.48
CA ASP A 203 15.19 -1.40 3.07
C ASP A 203 16.46 -0.57 2.82
N THR A 204 16.98 -0.65 1.60
CA THR A 204 18.16 0.13 1.21
C THR A 204 17.86 1.62 1.03
N ARG A 205 16.59 2.02 0.99
CA ARG A 205 16.10 3.38 0.81
C ARG A 205 15.76 3.99 2.17
N PRO A 206 16.53 4.97 2.66
CA PRO A 206 16.31 5.57 3.98
C PRO A 206 14.97 6.30 4.12
N GLU A 207 14.40 6.79 3.02
CA GLU A 207 13.12 7.51 3.01
C GLU A 207 11.91 6.66 3.42
N VAL A 208 12.03 5.32 3.41
CA VAL A 208 10.93 4.43 3.84
C VAL A 208 10.91 4.19 5.34
N LYS A 209 11.95 4.61 6.08
CA LYS A 209 12.06 4.46 7.54
C LYS A 209 10.82 5.02 8.26
N GLU A 210 10.44 6.26 7.96
CA GLU A 210 9.27 6.89 8.59
C GLU A 210 7.98 6.10 8.31
N GLN A 211 7.86 5.49 7.13
CA GLN A 211 6.69 4.67 6.79
C GLN A 211 6.65 3.40 7.62
N VAL A 212 7.79 2.72 7.80
CA VAL A 212 7.91 1.51 8.63
C VAL A 212 7.61 1.83 10.10
N GLU A 213 8.22 2.87 10.64
CA GLU A 213 8.02 3.30 12.03
C GLU A 213 6.59 3.76 12.30
N SER A 214 5.94 4.42 11.34
CA SER A 214 4.52 4.81 11.44
C SER A 214 3.57 3.61 11.57
N MET A 215 4.01 2.42 11.16
CA MET A 215 3.28 1.16 11.32
C MET A 215 3.66 0.42 12.62
N ASP A 216 4.37 1.07 13.55
CA ASP A 216 4.83 0.50 14.82
C ASP A 216 5.78 -0.71 14.61
N ALA A 217 6.58 -0.71 13.56
CA ALA A 217 7.63 -1.67 13.27
C ALA A 217 9.02 -1.04 13.47
N GLU A 218 10.00 -1.84 13.85
CA GLU A 218 11.39 -1.42 14.01
C GLU A 218 12.07 -1.39 12.64
N PHE A 219 12.64 -0.23 12.27
CA PHE A 219 13.47 -0.15 11.06
C PHE A 219 14.92 -0.47 11.42
N LEU A 220 15.51 -1.44 10.72
CA LEU A 220 16.90 -1.83 10.92
C LEU A 220 17.79 -0.95 10.06
N GLU A 221 18.72 -0.24 10.69
CA GLU A 221 19.69 0.61 10.01
C GLU A 221 21.05 -0.10 9.93
N LEU A 222 21.74 0.12 8.81
CA LEU A 222 23.14 -0.23 8.71
C LEU A 222 23.97 0.95 9.22
N ASP A 223 25.04 0.65 9.92
CA ASP A 223 26.06 1.63 10.28
C ASP A 223 26.94 1.97 9.06
N PHE A 224 26.28 2.37 7.96
CA PHE A 224 26.88 2.60 6.66
C PHE A 224 26.03 3.61 5.86
N GLU A 225 26.62 4.76 5.52
CA GLU A 225 25.93 5.80 4.76
C GLU A 225 26.12 5.62 3.25
N GLU A 226 25.11 5.09 2.56
CA GLU A 226 25.02 5.08 1.10
C GLU A 226 23.55 5.29 0.67
N GLU A 227 23.32 6.22 -0.26
CA GLU A 227 21.98 6.44 -0.82
C GLU A 227 21.54 5.25 -1.67
N GLY A 228 20.48 4.54 -1.23
CA GLY A 228 19.90 3.39 -1.92
C GLY A 228 18.77 3.72 -2.91
N ALA A 229 18.36 4.99 -3.03
CA ALA A 229 17.29 5.41 -3.91
C ALA A 229 17.67 5.30 -5.40
N GLY A 230 16.86 4.55 -6.17
CA GLY A 230 16.94 4.40 -7.61
C GLY A 230 15.82 5.11 -8.35
N THR A 231 15.74 4.93 -9.66
CA THR A 231 14.66 5.48 -10.49
C THR A 231 13.39 4.64 -10.40
N GLY A 232 12.21 5.30 -10.42
CA GLY A 232 10.91 4.61 -10.46
C GLY A 232 10.50 3.90 -9.16
N GLY A 233 11.10 4.27 -8.01
CA GLY A 233 10.76 3.69 -6.69
C GLY A 233 11.41 2.34 -6.41
N TYR A 234 12.40 1.92 -7.21
CA TYR A 234 13.23 0.73 -6.95
C TYR A 234 14.56 1.14 -6.33
N ALA A 235 15.19 0.20 -5.60
CA ALA A 235 16.55 0.39 -5.08
C ALA A 235 17.59 0.34 -6.22
N LYS A 236 18.68 1.09 -6.07
CA LYS A 236 19.84 0.99 -6.98
C LYS A 236 20.74 -0.19 -6.57
N VAL A 237 21.69 -0.53 -7.44
CA VAL A 237 22.74 -1.51 -7.10
C VAL A 237 23.71 -0.83 -6.14
N MET A 238 23.86 -1.40 -4.95
CA MET A 238 24.70 -0.88 -3.86
C MET A 238 26.18 -1.28 -4.02
N SER A 239 27.06 -0.63 -3.26
CA SER A 239 28.48 -0.99 -3.21
C SER A 239 28.68 -2.39 -2.61
N LYS A 240 29.87 -2.97 -2.83
CA LYS A 240 30.20 -4.28 -2.25
C LYS A 240 30.25 -4.23 -0.73
N GLU A 241 30.79 -3.17 -0.21
CA GLU A 241 30.93 -2.91 1.22
C GLU A 241 29.55 -2.80 1.89
N PHE A 242 28.61 -2.13 1.24
CA PHE A 242 27.21 -2.06 1.69
C PHE A 242 26.58 -3.45 1.71
N ILE A 243 26.73 -4.23 0.62
CA ILE A 243 26.17 -5.59 0.52
C ILE A 243 26.75 -6.50 1.60
N GLU A 244 28.06 -6.39 1.92
CA GLU A 244 28.68 -7.17 2.98
C GLU A 244 28.10 -6.82 4.36
N ALA A 245 27.90 -5.54 4.67
CA ALA A 245 27.27 -5.07 5.90
C ALA A 245 25.80 -5.53 6.00
N GLU A 246 25.04 -5.41 4.91
CA GLU A 246 23.66 -5.89 4.79
C GLU A 246 23.55 -7.40 5.06
N MET A 247 24.43 -8.19 4.44
CA MET A 247 24.46 -9.65 4.63
C MET A 247 24.85 -10.04 6.06
N ALA A 248 25.72 -9.28 6.71
CA ALA A 248 26.07 -9.49 8.11
C ALA A 248 24.87 -9.20 9.04
N LEU A 249 24.13 -8.12 8.79
CA LEU A 249 22.90 -7.79 9.51
C LEU A 249 21.87 -8.92 9.35
N PHE A 250 21.65 -9.42 8.13
CA PHE A 250 20.67 -10.49 7.89
C PHE A 250 21.08 -11.79 8.57
N ALA A 251 22.36 -12.11 8.60
CA ALA A 251 22.89 -13.29 9.31
C ALA A 251 22.70 -13.20 10.84
N GLU A 252 22.79 -12.00 11.41
CA GLU A 252 22.50 -11.78 12.82
C GLU A 252 20.99 -11.90 13.10
N GLN A 253 20.18 -11.24 12.29
CA GLN A 253 18.72 -11.29 12.44
C GLN A 253 18.15 -12.70 12.26
N ALA A 254 18.69 -13.50 11.33
CA ALA A 254 18.25 -14.88 11.10
C ALA A 254 18.30 -15.76 12.33
N LYS A 255 19.26 -15.53 13.25
CA LYS A 255 19.37 -16.26 14.53
C LYS A 255 18.27 -15.90 15.53
N GLU A 256 17.71 -14.68 15.42
CA GLU A 256 16.75 -14.15 16.39
C GLU A 256 15.29 -14.26 15.96
N VAL A 257 15.03 -14.10 14.65
CA VAL A 257 13.66 -14.04 14.14
C VAL A 257 13.07 -15.43 13.95
N ASP A 258 11.77 -15.49 13.89
CA ASP A 258 11.00 -16.71 13.68
C ASP A 258 10.50 -16.81 12.23
N ILE A 259 10.29 -15.65 11.59
CA ILE A 259 9.75 -15.58 10.23
C ILE A 259 10.54 -14.52 9.46
N ILE A 260 10.91 -14.83 8.20
CA ILE A 260 11.51 -13.89 7.26
C ILE A 260 10.59 -13.78 6.03
N ILE A 261 10.27 -12.57 5.62
CA ILE A 261 9.52 -12.29 4.38
C ILE A 261 10.41 -11.43 3.48
N THR A 262 10.76 -11.94 2.30
CA THR A 262 11.61 -11.22 1.34
C THR A 262 10.79 -10.72 0.16
N THR A 263 11.01 -9.46 -0.22
CA THR A 263 10.25 -8.79 -1.29
C THR A 263 11.15 -8.07 -2.30
N ALA A 264 12.45 -8.34 -2.28
CA ALA A 264 13.40 -7.62 -3.13
C ALA A 264 13.35 -8.14 -4.57
N LEU A 265 12.82 -7.32 -5.46
CA LEU A 265 12.72 -7.59 -6.90
C LEU A 265 13.36 -6.44 -7.68
N ILE A 266 14.15 -6.80 -8.70
CA ILE A 266 14.70 -5.85 -9.66
C ILE A 266 14.04 -6.17 -11.02
N PRO A 267 13.24 -5.25 -11.58
CA PRO A 267 12.56 -5.50 -12.85
C PRO A 267 13.53 -5.91 -13.97
N GLY A 268 13.22 -7.03 -14.63
CA GLY A 268 14.01 -7.53 -15.78
C GLY A 268 15.37 -8.13 -15.42
N LYS A 269 15.66 -8.37 -14.13
CA LYS A 269 16.88 -9.03 -13.66
C LYS A 269 16.54 -10.17 -12.70
N PRO A 270 17.42 -11.17 -12.54
CA PRO A 270 17.28 -12.16 -11.47
C PRO A 270 17.21 -11.46 -10.09
N ALA A 271 16.43 -12.03 -9.18
CA ALA A 271 16.32 -11.53 -7.82
C ALA A 271 17.69 -11.60 -7.10
N PRO A 272 18.03 -10.61 -6.25
CA PRO A 272 19.25 -10.67 -5.47
C PRO A 272 19.16 -11.78 -4.42
N GLU A 273 20.25 -12.54 -4.23
CA GLU A 273 20.35 -13.52 -3.15
C GLU A 273 20.64 -12.80 -1.83
N LEU A 274 19.67 -12.76 -0.93
CA LEU A 274 19.74 -12.06 0.36
C LEU A 274 19.85 -13.03 1.55
N ILE A 275 19.28 -14.22 1.43
CA ILE A 275 19.30 -15.25 2.47
C ILE A 275 20.09 -16.46 1.96
N LYS A 276 21.31 -16.61 2.48
CA LYS A 276 22.19 -17.73 2.18
C LYS A 276 21.80 -18.98 2.97
N GLU A 277 22.28 -20.13 2.55
CA GLU A 277 22.03 -21.40 3.22
C GLU A 277 22.50 -21.40 4.70
N GLU A 278 23.66 -20.78 4.99
CA GLU A 278 24.16 -20.68 6.35
C GLU A 278 23.22 -19.92 7.29
N MET A 279 22.50 -18.91 6.75
CA MET A 279 21.49 -18.16 7.51
C MET A 279 20.28 -19.04 7.80
N VAL A 280 19.83 -19.83 6.83
CA VAL A 280 18.74 -20.79 7.03
C VAL A 280 19.09 -21.83 8.10
N ILE A 281 20.32 -22.36 8.06
CA ILE A 281 20.83 -23.29 9.09
C ILE A 281 20.84 -22.65 10.49
N SER A 282 21.07 -21.34 10.58
CA SER A 282 21.13 -20.62 11.86
C SER A 282 19.75 -20.29 12.44
N MET A 283 18.68 -20.40 11.65
CA MET A 283 17.32 -20.16 12.13
C MET A 283 16.85 -21.28 13.08
N LYS A 284 15.87 -20.95 13.91
CA LYS A 284 15.24 -21.90 14.82
C LYS A 284 14.41 -22.94 14.06
N ASP A 285 14.38 -24.17 14.56
CA ASP A 285 13.48 -25.20 14.04
C ASP A 285 12.02 -24.75 14.06
N GLY A 286 11.31 -24.97 12.95
CA GLY A 286 9.92 -24.55 12.74
C GLY A 286 9.79 -23.08 12.33
N SER A 287 10.89 -22.39 12.03
CA SER A 287 10.87 -21.07 11.40
C SER A 287 10.35 -21.13 9.97
N VAL A 288 9.95 -19.98 9.45
CA VAL A 288 9.36 -19.87 8.10
C VAL A 288 10.05 -18.75 7.32
N ILE A 289 10.34 -19.01 6.04
CA ILE A 289 10.75 -17.99 5.07
C ILE A 289 9.67 -17.92 3.99
N VAL A 290 9.20 -16.72 3.65
CA VAL A 290 8.34 -16.50 2.50
C VAL A 290 9.08 -15.64 1.49
N ASP A 291 9.33 -16.21 0.33
CA ASP A 291 10.12 -15.57 -0.73
C ASP A 291 9.19 -15.13 -1.87
N LEU A 292 8.89 -13.83 -1.90
CA LEU A 292 8.04 -13.26 -2.94
C LEU A 292 8.77 -13.12 -4.30
N ALA A 293 10.08 -13.33 -4.31
CA ALA A 293 10.90 -13.24 -5.51
C ALA A 293 11.16 -14.62 -6.16
N ALA A 294 10.55 -15.68 -5.65
CA ALA A 294 10.81 -17.07 -6.08
C ALA A 294 10.65 -17.28 -7.60
N GLU A 295 9.70 -16.60 -8.26
CA GLU A 295 9.50 -16.67 -9.71
C GLU A 295 10.70 -16.13 -10.50
N GLN A 296 11.51 -15.24 -9.92
CA GLN A 296 12.68 -14.62 -10.55
C GLN A 296 14.00 -15.12 -9.96
N GLY A 297 14.02 -16.34 -9.47
CA GLY A 297 15.20 -17.01 -8.90
C GLY A 297 15.28 -16.99 -7.38
N GLY A 298 14.46 -16.17 -6.71
CA GLY A 298 14.34 -16.11 -5.26
C GLY A 298 15.40 -15.26 -4.56
N ASN A 299 15.00 -14.66 -3.42
CA ASN A 299 15.92 -13.99 -2.50
C ASN A 299 16.56 -14.96 -1.50
N CYS A 300 15.99 -16.14 -1.30
CA CYS A 300 16.55 -17.21 -0.50
C CYS A 300 17.17 -18.27 -1.40
N LYS A 301 18.44 -18.62 -1.12
CA LYS A 301 19.20 -19.61 -1.88
C LYS A 301 18.50 -20.94 -2.05
N LEU A 302 17.72 -21.37 -1.06
CA LEU A 302 17.03 -22.64 -1.03
C LEU A 302 15.59 -22.58 -1.52
N SER A 303 15.13 -21.40 -1.96
CA SER A 303 13.77 -21.19 -2.48
C SER A 303 13.58 -21.94 -3.79
N GLU A 304 12.40 -22.54 -3.94
CA GLU A 304 11.97 -23.21 -5.19
C GLU A 304 10.59 -22.64 -5.59
N ALA A 305 10.50 -22.20 -6.84
CA ALA A 305 9.27 -21.58 -7.36
C ALA A 305 8.07 -22.54 -7.31
N GLY A 306 6.93 -22.04 -6.85
CA GLY A 306 5.64 -22.76 -6.82
C GLY A 306 5.43 -23.71 -5.64
N ILE A 307 6.44 -24.02 -4.83
CA ILE A 307 6.34 -25.04 -3.78
C ILE A 307 6.75 -24.53 -2.38
N VAL A 308 6.43 -25.33 -1.38
CA VAL A 308 6.98 -25.21 -0.01
C VAL A 308 8.06 -26.26 0.18
N LYS A 309 9.29 -25.83 0.35
CA LYS A 309 10.44 -26.68 0.62
C LYS A 309 10.78 -26.66 2.12
N LYS A 310 11.04 -27.82 2.70
CA LYS A 310 11.59 -27.94 4.06
C LYS A 310 13.09 -28.19 3.99
N ALA A 311 13.89 -27.32 4.59
CA ALA A 311 15.33 -27.46 4.68
C ALA A 311 15.81 -27.00 6.06
N HIS A 312 16.70 -27.76 6.69
CA HIS A 312 17.30 -27.43 7.99
C HIS A 312 16.29 -27.06 9.09
N GLY A 313 15.12 -27.73 9.13
CA GLY A 313 14.05 -27.44 10.09
C GLY A 313 13.19 -26.21 9.75
N VAL A 314 13.50 -25.49 8.66
CA VAL A 314 12.80 -24.28 8.21
C VAL A 314 11.87 -24.59 7.04
N SER A 315 10.67 -24.00 7.01
CA SER A 315 9.74 -24.06 5.89
C SER A 315 9.97 -22.86 4.96
N ILE A 316 10.39 -23.10 3.72
CA ILE A 316 10.67 -22.08 2.72
C ILE A 316 9.53 -22.10 1.70
N ILE A 317 8.76 -21.00 1.65
CA ILE A 317 7.58 -20.86 0.82
C ILE A 317 7.96 -20.02 -0.40
N GLY A 318 7.98 -20.67 -1.58
CA GLY A 318 8.30 -20.05 -2.87
C GLY A 318 7.07 -19.90 -3.78
N TYR A 319 5.87 -19.66 -3.24
CA TYR A 319 4.68 -19.54 -4.05
C TYR A 319 4.72 -18.36 -5.03
N THR A 320 4.41 -18.63 -6.29
CA THR A 320 4.39 -17.66 -7.39
C THR A 320 2.98 -17.08 -7.64
N ASP A 321 1.97 -17.65 -6.99
CA ASP A 321 0.55 -17.37 -7.18
C ASP A 321 -0.11 -16.64 -5.99
N LEU A 322 0.66 -15.96 -5.14
CA LEU A 322 0.15 -15.31 -3.91
C LEU A 322 -1.10 -14.42 -4.16
N PRO A 323 -1.16 -13.57 -5.21
CA PRO A 323 -2.37 -12.82 -5.52
C PRO A 323 -3.55 -13.71 -5.90
N SER A 324 -3.31 -14.82 -6.59
CA SER A 324 -4.34 -15.79 -6.98
C SER A 324 -4.89 -16.57 -5.78
N ARG A 325 -4.13 -16.69 -4.68
CA ARG A 325 -4.57 -17.27 -3.41
C ARG A 325 -5.50 -16.37 -2.60
N LEU A 326 -5.72 -15.14 -3.05
CA LEU A 326 -6.72 -14.20 -2.55
C LEU A 326 -7.57 -13.70 -3.73
N ALA A 327 -8.07 -14.65 -4.52
CA ALA A 327 -8.59 -14.43 -5.86
C ALA A 327 -9.72 -13.39 -5.94
N ALA A 328 -10.71 -13.43 -5.04
CA ALA A 328 -11.83 -12.50 -5.05
C ALA A 328 -11.37 -11.05 -4.88
N GLN A 329 -10.51 -10.78 -3.89
CA GLN A 329 -10.00 -9.43 -3.64
C GLN A 329 -9.07 -8.97 -4.74
N SER A 330 -8.22 -9.85 -5.25
CA SER A 330 -7.32 -9.58 -6.37
C SER A 330 -8.07 -9.22 -7.65
N SER A 331 -9.10 -9.99 -7.98
CA SER A 331 -9.96 -9.73 -9.14
C SER A 331 -10.68 -8.38 -9.02
N GLN A 332 -11.16 -8.05 -7.81
CA GLN A 332 -11.81 -6.76 -7.56
C GLN A 332 -10.85 -5.58 -7.77
N LEU A 333 -9.62 -5.66 -7.25
CA LEU A 333 -8.63 -4.59 -7.41
C LEU A 333 -8.13 -4.50 -8.86
N TYR A 334 -7.79 -5.64 -9.47
CA TYR A 334 -7.32 -5.69 -10.85
C TYR A 334 -8.39 -5.16 -11.83
N GLY A 335 -9.63 -5.63 -11.70
CA GLY A 335 -10.75 -5.13 -12.50
C GLY A 335 -10.98 -3.62 -12.29
N THR A 336 -10.77 -3.11 -11.08
CA THR A 336 -10.85 -1.67 -10.80
C THR A 336 -9.71 -0.90 -11.49
N ASN A 337 -8.48 -1.43 -11.53
CA ASN A 337 -7.39 -0.82 -12.29
C ASN A 337 -7.70 -0.77 -13.79
N LEU A 338 -8.20 -1.88 -14.38
CA LEU A 338 -8.66 -1.94 -15.77
C LEU A 338 -9.75 -0.90 -16.06
N ARG A 339 -10.76 -0.82 -15.18
CA ARG A 339 -11.85 0.15 -15.31
C ARG A 339 -11.32 1.60 -15.32
N HIS A 340 -10.32 1.91 -14.48
CA HIS A 340 -9.73 3.25 -14.48
C HIS A 340 -9.03 3.56 -15.79
N LEU A 341 -8.26 2.62 -16.36
CA LEU A 341 -7.64 2.78 -17.67
C LEU A 341 -8.69 3.01 -18.76
N ILE A 342 -9.70 2.14 -18.82
CA ILE A 342 -10.82 2.28 -19.77
C ILE A 342 -11.57 3.59 -19.59
N THR A 343 -11.79 4.06 -18.38
CA THR A 343 -12.48 5.34 -18.12
C THR A 343 -11.70 6.51 -18.72
N ASP A 344 -10.37 6.51 -18.61
CA ASP A 344 -9.53 7.57 -19.19
C ASP A 344 -9.50 7.49 -20.73
N MET A 345 -9.67 6.29 -21.33
CA MET A 345 -9.75 6.06 -22.78
C MET A 345 -11.16 6.30 -23.36
N CYS A 346 -12.23 6.25 -22.51
CA CYS A 346 -13.64 6.44 -22.90
C CYS A 346 -14.17 7.77 -22.35
N LYS A 347 -13.61 8.89 -22.78
CA LYS A 347 -13.94 10.23 -22.27
C LYS A 347 -15.40 10.61 -22.47
N ALA A 348 -16.02 10.17 -23.57
CA ALA A 348 -17.42 10.44 -23.90
C ALA A 348 -18.41 9.55 -23.13
N LYS A 349 -17.95 8.48 -22.46
CA LYS A 349 -18.79 7.48 -21.77
C LYS A 349 -19.88 6.87 -22.66
N ASP A 350 -19.55 6.66 -23.91
CA ASP A 350 -20.42 6.14 -24.99
C ASP A 350 -20.12 4.68 -25.36
N GLY A 351 -19.29 4.00 -24.55
CA GLY A 351 -18.88 2.61 -24.80
C GLY A 351 -17.85 2.46 -25.92
N ASN A 352 -17.16 3.56 -26.29
CA ASN A 352 -16.08 3.52 -27.26
C ASN A 352 -14.78 4.03 -26.62
N ILE A 353 -13.66 3.36 -26.96
CA ILE A 353 -12.34 3.77 -26.50
C ILE A 353 -11.55 4.45 -27.60
N THR A 354 -10.68 5.37 -27.20
CA THR A 354 -9.66 5.97 -28.07
C THR A 354 -8.29 5.65 -27.50
N VAL A 355 -7.45 4.95 -28.30
CA VAL A 355 -6.05 4.68 -27.95
C VAL A 355 -5.21 5.87 -28.41
N ASP A 356 -5.15 6.90 -27.59
CA ASP A 356 -4.46 8.16 -27.84
C ASP A 356 -2.97 8.01 -27.51
N MET A 357 -2.12 7.96 -28.54
CA MET A 357 -0.66 7.80 -28.39
C MET A 357 0.05 9.09 -27.93
N GLU A 358 -0.65 10.22 -27.89
CA GLU A 358 -0.13 11.45 -27.29
C GLU A 358 -0.38 11.50 -25.77
N ASP A 359 -1.29 10.69 -25.26
CA ASP A 359 -1.51 10.54 -23.82
C ASP A 359 -0.41 9.67 -23.22
N GLU A 360 0.36 10.23 -22.29
CA GLU A 360 1.53 9.58 -21.68
C GLU A 360 1.18 8.23 -21.02
N VAL A 361 0.00 8.10 -20.40
CA VAL A 361 -0.42 6.86 -19.72
C VAL A 361 -0.81 5.81 -20.75
N VAL A 362 -1.65 6.18 -21.71
CA VAL A 362 -2.10 5.27 -22.78
C VAL A 362 -0.90 4.84 -23.63
N ARG A 363 -0.01 5.79 -24.00
CA ARG A 363 1.22 5.50 -24.75
C ARG A 363 2.15 4.55 -23.99
N GLY A 364 2.31 4.77 -22.68
CA GLY A 364 3.15 3.91 -21.83
C GLY A 364 2.61 2.48 -21.72
N ALA A 365 1.30 2.32 -21.59
CA ALA A 365 0.65 1.02 -21.52
C ALA A 365 0.55 0.32 -22.88
N THR A 366 0.54 1.05 -24.02
CA THR A 366 0.40 0.46 -25.35
C THR A 366 1.71 -0.14 -25.82
N VAL A 367 1.76 -1.45 -25.99
CA VAL A 367 2.96 -2.21 -26.39
C VAL A 367 2.90 -2.72 -27.84
N VAL A 368 1.68 -2.84 -28.39
CA VAL A 368 1.45 -3.14 -29.81
C VAL A 368 0.30 -2.29 -30.33
N LYS A 369 0.43 -1.70 -31.50
CA LYS A 369 -0.64 -0.96 -32.17
C LYS A 369 -0.51 -1.04 -33.69
N ASP A 370 -1.63 -1.28 -34.37
CA ASP A 370 -1.75 -1.27 -35.83
C ASP A 370 -0.70 -2.15 -36.57
N GLY A 371 -0.32 -3.28 -35.97
CA GLY A 371 0.67 -4.21 -36.53
C GLY A 371 2.13 -3.87 -36.21
N GLU A 372 2.37 -2.87 -35.38
CA GLU A 372 3.71 -2.46 -34.96
C GLU A 372 3.92 -2.67 -33.46
N VAL A 373 5.10 -3.16 -33.07
CA VAL A 373 5.52 -3.21 -31.67
C VAL A 373 5.95 -1.80 -31.26
N THR A 374 5.23 -1.22 -30.32
CA THR A 374 5.45 0.16 -29.83
C THR A 374 6.23 0.22 -28.52
N TRP A 375 6.66 -0.91 -27.99
CA TRP A 375 7.48 -1.03 -26.79
C TRP A 375 8.98 -1.07 -27.14
N PRO A 376 9.90 -0.44 -26.36
CA PRO A 376 9.63 0.34 -25.14
C PRO A 376 8.99 1.71 -25.44
N PRO A 377 8.22 2.27 -24.47
CA PRO A 377 7.71 3.63 -24.62
C PRO A 377 8.86 4.64 -24.64
N PRO A 378 8.68 5.84 -25.25
CA PRO A 378 9.64 6.93 -25.12
C PRO A 378 9.89 7.25 -23.65
N ALA A 379 11.11 7.67 -23.31
CA ALA A 379 11.39 8.16 -21.98
C ALA A 379 10.36 9.24 -21.58
N PRO A 380 9.84 9.22 -20.34
CA PRO A 380 8.89 10.22 -19.89
C PRO A 380 9.45 11.62 -20.20
N LYS A 381 8.68 12.46 -20.85
CA LYS A 381 9.00 13.87 -20.95
C LYS A 381 8.96 14.37 -19.50
N LEU A 382 10.10 14.42 -18.84
CA LEU A 382 10.25 15.11 -17.57
C LEU A 382 9.61 16.47 -17.81
N SER A 383 8.42 16.70 -17.25
CA SER A 383 7.88 18.03 -17.13
C SER A 383 8.98 18.81 -16.45
N ALA A 384 9.67 19.65 -17.22
CA ALA A 384 10.57 20.64 -16.69
C ALA A 384 9.73 21.70 -15.98
N ALA A 385 9.15 21.32 -14.84
CA ALA A 385 9.08 22.25 -13.74
C ALA A 385 10.56 22.53 -13.48
N PRO A 386 11.06 23.77 -13.70
CA PRO A 386 12.41 24.10 -13.32
C PRO A 386 12.52 23.66 -11.85
N PRO A 387 13.55 22.91 -11.46
CA PRO A 387 13.79 22.70 -10.06
C PRO A 387 13.75 24.12 -9.49
N LYS A 388 12.87 24.36 -8.48
CA LYS A 388 12.98 25.58 -7.68
C LYS A 388 14.47 25.67 -7.41
N PRO A 389 15.16 26.79 -7.71
CA PRO A 389 16.57 26.87 -7.46
C PRO A 389 16.73 26.40 -6.01
N VAL A 390 17.30 25.24 -5.82
CA VAL A 390 17.87 24.90 -4.54
C VAL A 390 18.89 26.00 -4.40
N GLU A 391 18.63 26.99 -3.54
CA GLU A 391 19.66 27.89 -3.08
C GLU A 391 20.80 26.96 -2.73
N LYS A 392 21.89 27.05 -3.54
CA LYS A 392 23.11 26.34 -3.21
C LYS A 392 23.34 26.66 -1.75
N PRO A 393 23.48 25.66 -0.90
CA PRO A 393 23.90 25.93 0.46
C PRO A 393 25.13 26.83 0.29
N LYS A 394 25.07 28.08 0.77
CA LYS A 394 26.24 28.89 0.95
C LYS A 394 27.23 27.97 1.64
N ASP A 395 28.45 27.87 1.12
CA ASP A 395 29.56 27.12 1.70
C ASP A 395 29.56 27.34 3.24
N VAL A 396 28.76 26.53 3.90
CA VAL A 396 28.87 26.33 5.33
C VAL A 396 30.02 25.34 5.42
N LYS A 397 31.19 25.83 5.82
CA LYS A 397 32.26 24.98 6.31
C LYS A 397 31.64 23.86 7.12
N PRO A 398 32.11 22.61 6.99
CA PRO A 398 31.60 21.53 7.84
C PRO A 398 31.62 22.07 9.28
N ALA A 399 30.43 22.29 9.82
CA ALA A 399 30.30 22.47 11.25
C ALA A 399 30.74 21.12 11.81
N GLU A 400 31.86 21.12 12.50
CA GLU A 400 32.16 20.05 13.44
C GLU A 400 30.87 19.76 14.17
N LEU A 401 30.38 18.52 14.09
CA LEU A 401 29.31 18.00 14.93
C LEU A 401 29.83 18.08 16.37
N THR A 402 29.75 19.28 16.94
CA THR A 402 29.73 19.40 18.38
C THR A 402 28.44 18.71 18.79
N GLU A 403 28.56 17.56 19.43
CA GLU A 403 27.52 17.01 20.26
C GLU A 403 26.97 18.17 21.11
N GLU A 404 25.83 18.74 20.71
CA GLU A 404 25.10 19.65 21.58
C GLU A 404 24.63 18.80 22.77
N LYS A 405 25.45 18.78 23.81
CA LYS A 405 25.01 18.34 25.13
C LYS A 405 23.68 19.05 25.39
N PRO A 406 22.60 18.31 25.69
CA PRO A 406 21.29 18.91 25.90
C PRO A 406 21.45 20.06 26.88
N SER A 407 21.30 21.29 26.38
CA SER A 407 21.42 22.49 27.19
C SER A 407 20.27 22.51 28.19
N TRP A 408 20.53 22.11 29.43
CA TRP A 408 19.58 22.19 30.55
C TRP A 408 19.21 23.65 30.90
N LEU A 409 19.94 24.62 30.36
CA LEU A 409 19.71 26.05 30.53
C LEU A 409 18.39 26.51 29.90
N GLY A 410 17.96 26.00 28.75
CA GLY A 410 16.68 26.33 28.10
C GLY A 410 15.48 26.00 28.99
N PRO A 411 15.31 24.74 29.40
CA PRO A 411 14.28 24.35 30.36
C PRO A 411 14.36 25.09 31.67
N LEU A 412 15.56 25.32 32.22
CA LEU A 412 15.74 26.04 33.49
C LEU A 412 15.28 27.52 33.40
N ILE A 413 15.63 28.21 32.32
CA ILE A 413 15.21 29.60 32.08
C ILE A 413 13.67 29.65 31.98
N THR A 414 13.05 28.71 31.28
CA THR A 414 11.58 28.62 31.13
C THR A 414 10.92 28.42 32.51
N PHE A 415 11.46 27.53 33.33
CA PHE A 415 10.97 27.32 34.70
C PHE A 415 11.15 28.56 35.60
N ILE A 416 12.27 29.25 35.53
CA ILE A 416 12.55 30.46 36.32
C ILE A 416 11.62 31.58 35.87
N VAL A 417 11.47 31.84 34.57
CA VAL A 417 10.60 32.91 34.06
C VAL A 417 9.13 32.60 34.38
N GLY A 418 8.69 31.36 34.20
CA GLY A 418 7.34 30.92 34.56
C GLY A 418 7.06 31.05 36.06
N GLY A 419 8.02 30.64 36.89
CA GLY A 419 7.92 30.77 38.36
C GLY A 419 7.86 32.23 38.83
N LEU A 420 8.71 33.09 38.26
CA LEU A 420 8.69 34.54 38.59
C LEU A 420 7.38 35.21 38.13
N ALA A 421 6.86 34.81 36.94
CA ALA A 421 5.56 35.29 36.46
C ALA A 421 4.41 34.86 37.38
N LEU A 422 4.42 33.63 37.88
CA LEU A 422 3.44 33.12 38.84
C LEU A 422 3.53 33.81 40.18
N LEU A 423 4.76 34.05 40.68
CA LEU A 423 4.97 34.81 41.94
C LEU A 423 4.52 36.27 41.82
N GLY A 424 4.86 36.91 40.68
CA GLY A 424 4.41 38.28 40.39
C GLY A 424 2.89 38.38 40.30
N LEU A 425 2.24 37.44 39.63
CA LEU A 425 0.79 37.37 39.54
C LEU A 425 0.17 37.13 40.93
N GLY A 426 0.75 36.22 41.73
CA GLY A 426 0.30 35.89 43.08
C GLY A 426 0.41 37.03 44.07
N SER A 427 1.31 38.01 43.86
CA SER A 427 1.47 39.18 44.73
C SER A 427 0.41 40.28 44.51
N VAL A 428 -0.24 40.29 43.33
CA VAL A 428 -1.18 41.36 42.93
C VAL A 428 -2.62 40.85 42.81
N ALA A 429 -2.81 39.56 42.48
CA ALA A 429 -4.11 39.00 42.20
C ALA A 429 -4.88 38.59 43.46
N PRO A 430 -6.23 38.71 43.46
CA PRO A 430 -7.07 38.23 44.58
C PRO A 430 -6.92 36.72 44.79
N ALA A 431 -7.03 36.28 46.05
CA ALA A 431 -6.89 34.87 46.43
C ALA A 431 -7.86 33.92 45.67
N SER A 432 -9.08 34.39 45.41
CA SER A 432 -10.07 33.64 44.61
C SER A 432 -9.64 33.45 43.17
N PHE A 433 -9.02 34.44 42.55
CA PHE A 433 -8.45 34.32 41.18
C PHE A 433 -7.30 33.31 41.15
N MET A 434 -6.38 33.39 42.13
CA MET A 434 -5.23 32.48 42.21
C MET A 434 -5.65 31.02 42.35
N ALA A 435 -6.72 30.73 43.11
CA ALA A 435 -7.25 29.38 43.23
C ALA A 435 -7.73 28.83 41.87
N HIS A 436 -8.51 29.63 41.14
CA HIS A 436 -9.01 29.24 39.80
C HIS A 436 -7.89 29.14 38.76
N PHE A 437 -6.94 30.07 38.79
CA PHE A 437 -5.79 30.11 37.91
C PHE A 437 -4.85 28.90 38.10
N THR A 438 -4.62 28.51 39.36
CA THR A 438 -3.82 27.31 39.68
C THR A 438 -4.47 26.03 39.10
N VAL A 439 -5.79 25.87 39.26
CA VAL A 439 -6.54 24.76 38.70
C VAL A 439 -6.44 24.77 37.15
N PHE A 440 -6.56 25.94 36.53
CA PHE A 440 -6.43 26.11 35.08
C PHE A 440 -5.04 25.66 34.58
N VAL A 441 -3.96 26.17 35.21
CA VAL A 441 -2.58 25.81 34.85
C VAL A 441 -2.35 24.30 35.00
N LEU A 442 -2.79 23.72 36.14
CA LEU A 442 -2.66 22.28 36.38
C LEU A 442 -3.43 21.47 35.33
N SER A 443 -4.64 21.91 34.98
CA SER A 443 -5.46 21.27 33.94
C SER A 443 -4.79 21.32 32.57
N CYS A 444 -4.11 22.43 32.22
CA CYS A 444 -3.33 22.55 31.00
C CYS A 444 -2.16 21.54 30.97
N PHE A 445 -1.42 21.38 32.06
CA PHE A 445 -0.34 20.39 32.16
C PHE A 445 -0.85 18.97 32.03
N VAL A 446 -1.91 18.61 32.73
CA VAL A 446 -2.51 17.29 32.66
C VAL A 446 -3.03 17.01 31.24
N GLY A 447 -3.74 17.98 30.64
CA GLY A 447 -4.25 17.86 29.27
C GLY A 447 -3.15 17.66 28.22
N TYR A 448 -2.07 18.44 28.35
CA TYR A 448 -0.89 18.30 27.48
C TYR A 448 -0.26 16.92 27.62
N MET A 449 -0.01 16.44 28.82
CA MET A 449 0.57 15.13 29.10
C MET A 449 -0.30 13.99 28.56
N VAL A 450 -1.62 14.10 28.72
CA VAL A 450 -2.57 13.10 28.20
C VAL A 450 -2.51 13.05 26.66
N ILE A 451 -2.62 14.21 25.99
CA ILE A 451 -2.68 14.26 24.52
C ILE A 451 -1.36 13.79 23.90
N TRP A 452 -0.22 14.19 24.47
CA TRP A 452 1.09 13.84 23.94
C TRP A 452 1.42 12.34 24.00
N ASN A 453 0.84 11.64 24.98
CA ASN A 453 1.05 10.19 25.15
C ASN A 453 -0.03 9.33 24.48
N VAL A 454 -1.01 9.92 23.79
CA VAL A 454 -2.02 9.16 23.04
C VAL A 454 -1.48 8.79 21.67
N LYS A 455 -1.62 7.51 21.29
CA LYS A 455 -1.24 7.04 19.95
C LYS A 455 -2.03 7.79 18.87
N ALA A 456 -1.36 8.10 17.74
CA ALA A 456 -1.95 8.88 16.63
C ALA A 456 -3.29 8.31 16.13
N ALA A 457 -3.45 6.98 16.11
CA ALA A 457 -4.68 6.30 15.73
C ALA A 457 -5.90 6.65 16.62
N LEU A 458 -5.67 7.10 17.87
CA LEU A 458 -6.72 7.47 18.81
C LEU A 458 -6.99 8.98 18.85
N HIS A 459 -6.21 9.80 18.12
CA HIS A 459 -6.42 11.25 18.11
C HIS A 459 -7.80 11.64 17.56
N THR A 460 -8.28 10.98 16.50
CA THR A 460 -9.59 11.29 15.92
C THR A 460 -10.77 10.97 16.86
N PRO A 461 -10.85 9.78 17.51
CA PRO A 461 -11.83 9.53 18.57
C PRO A 461 -11.71 10.49 19.75
N LEU A 462 -10.48 10.84 20.15
CA LEU A 462 -10.23 11.77 21.24
C LEU A 462 -10.73 13.17 20.93
N MET A 463 -10.51 13.66 19.70
CA MET A 463 -11.07 14.95 19.24
C MET A 463 -12.59 14.99 19.31
N SER A 464 -13.27 13.89 19.01
CA SER A 464 -14.72 13.79 19.14
C SER A 464 -15.18 13.91 20.60
N VAL A 465 -14.49 13.24 21.52
CA VAL A 465 -14.79 13.31 22.97
C VAL A 465 -14.49 14.71 23.54
N THR A 466 -13.37 15.32 23.16
CA THR A 466 -13.02 16.67 23.62
C THR A 466 -14.01 17.72 23.11
N ASN A 467 -14.56 17.56 21.91
CA ASN A 467 -15.63 18.42 21.40
C ASN A 467 -16.93 18.28 22.20
N ALA A 468 -17.27 17.08 22.65
CA ALA A 468 -18.40 16.87 23.55
C ALA A 468 -18.18 17.55 24.93
N ILE A 469 -16.94 17.54 25.46
CA ILE A 469 -16.57 18.24 26.71
C ILE A 469 -16.69 19.75 26.54
N SER A 470 -16.48 20.29 25.33
CA SER A 470 -16.70 21.73 25.04
C SER A 470 -18.14 22.18 25.33
N SER A 471 -19.13 21.28 25.43
CA SER A 471 -20.49 21.59 25.83
C SER A 471 -20.58 22.19 27.26
N ILE A 472 -19.63 21.88 28.12
CA ILE A 472 -19.55 22.46 29.48
C ILE A 472 -19.27 23.96 29.40
N ILE A 473 -18.44 24.40 28.43
CA ILE A 473 -18.13 25.81 28.18
C ILE A 473 -19.39 26.57 27.78
N VAL A 474 -20.28 25.95 26.96
CA VAL A 474 -21.57 26.54 26.59
C VAL A 474 -22.42 26.81 27.82
N ILE A 475 -22.50 25.87 28.75
CA ILE A 475 -23.28 26.04 30.00
C ILE A 475 -22.72 27.23 30.82
N GLY A 476 -21.39 27.27 30.97
CA GLY A 476 -20.73 28.39 31.66
C GLY A 476 -20.99 29.74 30.99
N ALA A 477 -20.93 29.81 29.67
CA ALA A 477 -21.19 31.03 28.91
C ALA A 477 -22.68 31.44 28.98
N ILE A 478 -23.63 30.49 28.92
CA ILE A 478 -25.07 30.77 29.06
C ILE A 478 -25.39 31.37 30.44
N LEU A 479 -24.78 30.86 31.51
CA LEU A 479 -24.96 31.42 32.87
C LEU A 479 -24.50 32.88 32.96
N GLN A 480 -23.50 33.27 32.18
CA GLN A 480 -22.98 34.65 32.16
C GLN A 480 -23.81 35.57 31.25
N ILE A 481 -24.65 35.07 30.36
CA ILE A 481 -25.56 35.89 29.52
C ILE A 481 -26.58 36.65 30.40
N SER A 482 -26.93 36.14 31.55
CA SER A 482 -27.83 36.81 32.53
C SER A 482 -27.14 37.89 33.37
N SER A 483 -25.87 38.19 33.14
CA SER A 483 -25.13 39.26 33.80
C SER A 483 -25.73 40.62 33.48
N GLY A 484 -25.76 41.57 34.48
CA GLY A 484 -26.16 42.94 34.27
C GLY A 484 -25.18 43.78 33.44
N GLU A 485 -23.97 43.26 33.16
CA GLU A 485 -22.91 43.94 32.42
C GLU A 485 -22.96 43.65 30.93
N ARG A 486 -23.24 44.65 30.09
CA ARG A 486 -23.36 44.48 28.63
C ARG A 486 -22.13 43.84 27.98
N MET A 487 -20.93 44.14 28.43
CA MET A 487 -19.68 43.59 27.89
C MET A 487 -19.60 42.07 28.14
N ILE A 488 -19.98 41.61 29.32
CA ILE A 488 -20.01 40.19 29.67
C ILE A 488 -21.02 39.43 28.81
N VAL A 489 -22.21 40.02 28.59
CA VAL A 489 -23.25 39.42 27.71
C VAL A 489 -22.74 39.21 26.29
N TRP A 490 -22.05 40.22 25.71
CA TRP A 490 -21.52 40.10 24.35
C TRP A 490 -20.40 39.04 24.23
N ILE A 491 -19.46 39.02 25.21
CA ILE A 491 -18.38 38.03 25.24
C ILE A 491 -18.96 36.64 25.42
N SER A 492 -19.94 36.46 26.28
CA SER A 492 -20.61 35.18 26.52
C SER A 492 -21.38 34.68 25.28
N GLY A 493 -22.10 35.60 24.61
CA GLY A 493 -22.79 35.27 23.34
C GLY A 493 -21.82 34.81 22.26
N PHE A 494 -20.66 35.49 22.13
CA PHE A 494 -19.61 35.07 21.19
C PHE A 494 -18.99 33.73 21.58
N ALA A 495 -18.75 33.47 22.86
CA ALA A 495 -18.25 32.18 23.33
C ALA A 495 -19.24 31.04 23.06
N VAL A 496 -20.55 31.24 23.25
CA VAL A 496 -21.59 30.26 22.88
C VAL A 496 -21.55 29.95 21.40
N MET A 497 -21.45 30.99 20.56
CA MET A 497 -21.41 30.81 19.11
C MET A 497 -20.20 29.97 18.66
N ILE A 498 -18.99 30.31 19.11
CA ILE A 498 -17.76 29.56 18.73
C ILE A 498 -17.84 28.13 19.24
N THR A 499 -18.28 27.92 20.47
CA THR A 499 -18.36 26.58 21.05
C THR A 499 -19.42 25.73 20.37
N ALA A 500 -20.56 26.31 19.96
CA ALA A 500 -21.58 25.62 19.19
C ALA A 500 -21.05 25.16 17.80
N ILE A 501 -20.27 26.01 17.12
CA ILE A 501 -19.61 25.63 15.84
C ILE A 501 -18.66 24.45 16.08
N ASN A 502 -17.88 24.47 17.15
CA ASN A 502 -16.92 23.41 17.47
C ASN A 502 -17.63 22.07 17.77
N ILE A 503 -18.72 22.10 18.53
CA ILE A 503 -19.53 20.91 18.84
C ILE A 503 -20.11 20.29 17.57
N VAL A 504 -20.79 21.12 16.75
CA VAL A 504 -21.43 20.65 15.51
C VAL A 504 -20.39 20.12 14.53
N GLY A 505 -19.26 20.83 14.36
CA GLY A 505 -18.14 20.41 13.52
C GLY A 505 -17.53 19.08 13.97
N GLY A 506 -17.33 18.90 15.28
CA GLY A 506 -16.81 17.65 15.84
C GLY A 506 -17.72 16.46 15.58
N PHE A 507 -19.03 16.60 15.78
CA PHE A 507 -20.00 15.54 15.47
C PHE A 507 -20.10 15.25 13.96
N ALA A 508 -20.01 16.29 13.10
CA ALA A 508 -20.04 16.11 11.65
C ALA A 508 -18.83 15.30 11.14
N VAL A 509 -17.62 15.60 11.65
CA VAL A 509 -16.39 14.86 11.34
C VAL A 509 -16.51 13.40 11.81
N THR A 510 -16.99 13.18 13.04
CA THR A 510 -17.17 11.83 13.60
C THR A 510 -18.16 11.02 12.78
N ARG A 511 -19.29 11.62 12.39
CA ARG A 511 -20.30 10.98 11.55
C ARG A 511 -19.71 10.56 10.19
N ARG A 512 -18.98 11.47 9.54
CA ARG A 512 -18.32 11.19 8.25
C ARG A 512 -17.30 10.05 8.37
N MET A 513 -16.55 10.00 9.46
CA MET A 513 -15.60 8.93 9.74
C MET A 513 -16.31 7.59 9.92
N LEU A 514 -17.40 7.55 10.73
CA LEU A 514 -18.19 6.32 10.92
C LEU A 514 -18.85 5.83 9.63
N GLU A 515 -19.26 6.75 8.75
CA GLU A 515 -19.81 6.40 7.43
C GLU A 515 -18.75 5.78 6.51
N MET A 516 -17.47 6.13 6.64
CA MET A 516 -16.38 5.49 5.90
C MET A 516 -16.11 4.04 6.34
N PHE A 517 -16.36 3.71 7.61
CA PHE A 517 -16.22 2.34 8.14
C PHE A 517 -17.47 1.47 7.96
N ARG A 518 -18.59 2.04 7.53
CA ARG A 518 -19.86 1.32 7.29
C ARG A 518 -20.13 0.96 5.84
N ARG A 519 -19.22 1.27 4.92
CA ARG A 519 -19.33 0.92 3.50
C ARG A 519 -18.54 -0.30 3.14
#